data_14d4e56da50fa1cda81100478146251c
#
_entry.id   14d4e56da50fa1cda81100478146251c
#
_cell.length_a   1.000
_cell.length_b   1.000
_cell.length_c   1.000
_cell.angle_alpha   90.00
_cell.angle_beta   90.00
_cell.angle_gamma   90.00
#
_symmetry.space_group_name_H-M   'P 1'
#
loop_
_entity.id
_entity.type
_entity.pdbx_description
1 polymer ?
#
loop_
_entity_poly.entity_id
_entity_poly.type
_entity_poly.pdbx_seq_one_letter_code
_entity_poly.pdbx_strand_id
1 'polypeptide(L)'
;MKEEICLLCDTQSKSFYKDEFFQCPCCKAIFRPKDKLLDSKLEKQRYESHTNDASDLGYQNFVKPITNSILSEFKSSDLGLDFGCGKDSPIVKIVEENDYKISKYDIYFFDDKKVLEQKYDYIACCEVIEHFYNPKKEFQLLKSLLKKDGVLYLMTGIYSEEIDFSKWWYKNDLTHVFIFTKETFSFIKEKFGFKNMKIEKNFIRLSL
;
A
#
# COMPACT_ATOMS: atom_id res chain seq x y z
N MET A 1 -17.56 25.32 4.94
CA MET A 1 -17.21 23.96 4.49
C MET A 1 -16.21 23.40 5.48
N LYS A 2 -16.38 22.15 5.90
CA LYS A 2 -15.43 21.49 6.79
C LYS A 2 -14.08 21.35 6.06
N GLU A 3 -12.97 21.53 6.75
CA GLU A 3 -11.63 21.43 6.22
C GLU A 3 -10.80 20.51 7.11
N GLU A 4 -9.89 19.76 6.50
CA GLU A 4 -9.02 18.79 7.16
C GLU A 4 -7.60 18.88 6.63
N ILE A 5 -6.62 18.48 7.42
CA ILE A 5 -5.22 18.46 7.01
C ILE A 5 -4.88 17.13 6.33
N CYS A 6 -4.32 17.20 5.14
CA CYS A 6 -3.92 16.02 4.36
C CYS A 6 -2.88 15.18 5.12
N LEU A 7 -3.14 13.89 5.26
CA LEU A 7 -2.29 12.94 5.98
C LEU A 7 -0.92 12.69 5.30
N LEU A 8 -0.78 13.06 4.01
CA LEU A 8 0.46 12.85 3.24
C LEU A 8 1.33 14.10 3.12
N CYS A 9 0.72 15.27 2.87
CA CYS A 9 1.46 16.48 2.52
C CYS A 9 1.18 17.68 3.40
N ASP A 10 0.39 17.51 4.45
CA ASP A 10 0.03 18.54 5.45
C ASP A 10 -0.75 19.75 4.85
N THR A 11 -1.24 19.66 3.62
CA THR A 11 -2.01 20.72 2.97
C THR A 11 -3.45 20.72 3.45
N GLN A 12 -4.01 21.90 3.68
CA GLN A 12 -5.42 22.10 4.01
C GLN A 12 -6.31 21.61 2.84
N SER A 13 -7.28 20.77 3.16
CA SER A 13 -8.08 20.01 2.19
C SER A 13 -9.57 20.25 2.45
N LYS A 14 -10.38 20.25 1.40
CA LYS A 14 -11.81 20.51 1.47
C LYS A 14 -12.62 19.23 1.42
N SER A 15 -13.83 19.28 1.97
CA SER A 15 -14.80 18.19 1.87
C SER A 15 -14.99 17.78 0.40
N PHE A 16 -14.85 16.49 0.14
CA PHE A 16 -15.04 15.87 -1.18
C PHE A 16 -16.35 15.10 -1.24
N TYR A 17 -16.66 14.34 -0.18
CA TYR A 17 -17.86 13.53 -0.14
C TYR A 17 -18.45 13.47 1.28
N LYS A 18 -19.62 14.07 1.48
CA LYS A 18 -20.45 14.01 2.71
C LYS A 18 -19.72 14.33 4.01
N ASP A 19 -18.66 15.14 3.97
CA ASP A 19 -17.75 15.39 5.11
C ASP A 19 -17.16 14.11 5.74
N GLU A 20 -17.24 12.99 5.03
CA GLU A 20 -16.62 11.72 5.38
C GLU A 20 -15.29 11.50 4.65
N PHE A 21 -15.11 12.17 3.50
CA PHE A 21 -13.88 12.17 2.73
C PHE A 21 -13.50 13.58 2.31
N PHE A 22 -12.20 13.85 2.36
CA PHE A 22 -11.59 15.12 1.98
C PHE A 22 -10.61 14.91 0.84
N GLN A 23 -10.57 15.83 -0.12
CA GLN A 23 -9.61 15.75 -1.21
C GLN A 23 -8.54 16.84 -1.06
N CYS A 24 -7.28 16.42 -1.12
CA CYS A 24 -6.15 17.32 -1.07
C CYS A 24 -5.97 18.08 -2.39
N PRO A 25 -5.93 19.42 -2.40
CA PRO A 25 -5.71 20.18 -3.61
C PRO A 25 -4.26 20.04 -4.15
N CYS A 26 -3.30 19.65 -3.30
CA CYS A 26 -1.90 19.49 -3.64
C CYS A 26 -1.60 18.09 -4.21
N CYS A 27 -1.70 17.04 -3.39
CA CYS A 27 -1.36 15.67 -3.81
C CYS A 27 -2.53 14.88 -4.40
N LYS A 28 -3.73 15.46 -4.45
CA LYS A 28 -4.98 14.85 -4.98
C LYS A 28 -5.47 13.60 -4.26
N ALA A 29 -4.83 13.19 -3.17
CA ALA A 29 -5.31 12.09 -2.35
C ALA A 29 -6.70 12.41 -1.77
N ILE A 30 -7.51 11.37 -1.61
CA ILE A 30 -8.81 11.43 -0.93
C ILE A 30 -8.67 10.64 0.37
N PHE A 31 -9.05 11.22 1.50
CA PHE A 31 -8.80 10.60 2.80
C PHE A 31 -9.93 10.83 3.80
N ARG A 32 -10.04 9.93 4.76
CA ARG A 32 -10.95 10.09 5.91
C ARG A 32 -10.32 11.03 6.95
N PRO A 33 -11.12 11.89 7.60
CA PRO A 33 -10.64 12.72 8.69
C PRO A 33 -10.30 11.86 9.92
N LYS A 34 -9.39 12.35 10.77
CA LYS A 34 -8.88 11.60 11.92
C LYS A 34 -9.95 11.12 12.90
N ASP A 35 -11.02 11.89 13.06
CA ASP A 35 -12.14 11.56 13.94
C ASP A 35 -13.04 10.42 13.42
N LYS A 36 -12.80 9.95 12.17
CA LYS A 36 -13.50 8.83 11.52
C LYS A 36 -12.66 7.58 11.36
N LEU A 37 -11.42 7.60 11.84
CA LEU A 37 -10.55 6.42 11.81
C LEU A 37 -10.99 5.41 12.88
N LEU A 38 -10.90 4.12 12.54
CA LEU A 38 -11.15 3.06 13.50
C LEU A 38 -10.05 3.04 14.57
N ASP A 39 -10.40 2.61 15.77
CA ASP A 39 -9.37 2.23 16.73
C ASP A 39 -8.68 0.92 16.33
N SER A 40 -7.48 0.71 16.86
CA SER A 40 -6.64 -0.45 16.50
C SER A 40 -7.27 -1.80 16.81
N LYS A 41 -8.19 -1.87 17.77
CA LYS A 41 -8.88 -3.11 18.14
C LYS A 41 -9.94 -3.48 17.11
N LEU A 42 -10.73 -2.50 16.66
CA LEU A 42 -11.75 -2.70 15.62
C LEU A 42 -11.10 -3.00 14.27
N GLU A 43 -9.99 -2.32 13.96
CA GLU A 43 -9.19 -2.55 12.77
C GLU A 43 -8.64 -3.99 12.75
N LYS A 44 -8.02 -4.44 13.85
CA LYS A 44 -7.52 -5.82 13.96
C LYS A 44 -8.63 -6.84 13.80
N GLN A 45 -9.79 -6.65 14.45
CA GLN A 45 -10.95 -7.54 14.29
C GLN A 45 -11.42 -7.64 12.83
N ARG A 46 -11.36 -6.53 12.10
CA ARG A 46 -11.67 -6.53 10.66
C ARG A 46 -10.71 -7.41 9.87
N TYR A 47 -9.41 -7.30 10.10
CA TYR A 47 -8.40 -8.12 9.43
C TYR A 47 -8.48 -9.60 9.83
N GLU A 48 -8.78 -9.90 11.09
CA GLU A 48 -8.98 -11.28 11.54
C GLU A 48 -10.18 -11.97 10.87
N SER A 49 -11.17 -11.19 10.40
CA SER A 49 -12.33 -11.71 9.68
C SER A 49 -12.05 -12.01 8.19
N HIS A 50 -10.91 -11.59 7.66
CA HIS A 50 -10.52 -11.90 6.29
C HIS A 50 -10.02 -13.34 6.21
N THR A 51 -10.57 -14.11 5.30
CA THR A 51 -10.09 -15.46 4.96
C THR A 51 -8.98 -15.34 3.92
N ASN A 52 -7.76 -15.06 4.38
CA ASN A 52 -6.60 -15.10 3.50
C ASN A 52 -6.11 -16.55 3.41
N ASP A 53 -6.17 -17.13 2.23
CA ASP A 53 -5.64 -18.46 1.92
C ASP A 53 -4.65 -18.30 0.77
N ALA A 54 -3.35 -18.46 1.06
CA ALA A 54 -2.29 -18.34 0.06
C ALA A 54 -2.38 -19.42 -1.03
N SER A 55 -3.15 -20.50 -0.82
CA SER A 55 -3.40 -21.54 -1.83
C SER A 55 -4.57 -21.23 -2.76
N ASP A 56 -5.39 -20.20 -2.46
CA ASP A 56 -6.48 -19.79 -3.34
C ASP A 56 -5.96 -19.27 -4.68
N LEU A 57 -6.36 -19.93 -5.77
CA LEU A 57 -5.91 -19.59 -7.12
C LEU A 57 -6.36 -18.20 -7.59
N GLY A 58 -7.51 -17.73 -7.13
CA GLY A 58 -8.01 -16.38 -7.42
C GLY A 58 -7.09 -15.33 -6.78
N TYR A 59 -6.71 -15.55 -5.53
CA TYR A 59 -5.80 -14.66 -4.81
C TYR A 59 -4.38 -14.72 -5.40
N GLN A 60 -3.87 -15.92 -5.74
CA GLN A 60 -2.59 -16.04 -6.45
C GLN A 60 -2.61 -15.31 -7.80
N ASN A 61 -3.70 -15.42 -8.57
CA ASN A 61 -3.86 -14.68 -9.83
C ASN A 61 -3.92 -13.17 -9.64
N PHE A 62 -4.54 -12.70 -8.55
CA PHE A 62 -4.62 -11.29 -8.22
C PHE A 62 -3.23 -10.68 -7.98
N VAL A 63 -2.34 -11.37 -7.26
CA VAL A 63 -1.00 -10.87 -6.94
C VAL A 63 0.04 -11.08 -8.04
N LYS A 64 -0.31 -11.73 -9.16
CA LYS A 64 0.61 -11.97 -10.30
C LYS A 64 1.37 -10.74 -10.80
N PRO A 65 0.81 -9.52 -10.86
CA PRO A 65 1.58 -8.37 -11.27
C PRO A 65 2.82 -8.14 -10.41
N ILE A 66 2.72 -8.36 -9.10
CA ILE A 66 3.86 -8.26 -8.17
C ILE A 66 4.80 -9.46 -8.35
N THR A 67 4.29 -10.69 -8.24
CA THR A 67 5.14 -11.88 -8.24
C THR A 67 5.87 -12.09 -9.55
N ASN A 68 5.22 -11.85 -10.70
CA ASN A 68 5.87 -11.90 -12.01
C ASN A 68 6.97 -10.84 -12.15
N SER A 69 6.76 -9.63 -11.63
CA SER A 69 7.79 -8.59 -11.64
C SER A 69 8.98 -8.99 -10.79
N ILE A 70 8.76 -9.53 -9.59
CA ILE A 70 9.83 -10.03 -8.71
C ILE A 70 10.63 -11.11 -9.43
N LEU A 71 9.97 -12.15 -9.93
CA LEU A 71 10.63 -13.31 -10.57
C LEU A 71 11.37 -12.95 -11.87
N SER A 72 10.98 -11.87 -12.56
CA SER A 72 11.62 -11.43 -13.80
C SER A 72 12.72 -10.39 -13.61
N GLU A 73 12.65 -9.57 -12.55
CA GLU A 73 13.55 -8.44 -12.34
C GLU A 73 14.68 -8.75 -11.34
N PHE A 74 14.50 -9.75 -10.45
CA PHE A 74 15.45 -10.08 -9.38
C PHE A 74 16.00 -11.50 -9.51
N LYS A 75 16.99 -11.81 -8.66
CA LYS A 75 17.64 -13.12 -8.57
C LYS A 75 17.27 -13.77 -7.22
N SER A 76 17.40 -15.07 -7.11
CA SER A 76 17.18 -15.83 -5.86
C SER A 76 18.13 -15.42 -4.71
N SER A 77 19.25 -14.73 -5.04
CA SER A 77 20.16 -14.15 -4.04
C SER A 77 19.66 -12.85 -3.44
N ASP A 78 18.74 -12.15 -4.12
CA ASP A 78 18.21 -10.86 -3.70
C ASP A 78 17.21 -11.05 -2.55
N LEU A 79 17.11 -10.05 -1.69
CA LEU A 79 16.29 -10.12 -0.50
C LEU A 79 15.05 -9.24 -0.65
N GLY A 80 13.87 -9.83 -0.50
CA GLY A 80 12.58 -9.15 -0.50
C GLY A 80 11.95 -8.96 0.86
N LEU A 81 10.96 -8.08 0.92
CA LEU A 81 10.04 -7.90 2.04
C LEU A 81 8.60 -7.87 1.51
N ASP A 82 7.73 -8.66 2.11
CA ASP A 82 6.29 -8.48 2.00
C ASP A 82 5.79 -7.68 3.21
N PHE A 83 5.49 -6.40 2.96
CA PHE A 83 5.08 -5.43 3.98
C PHE A 83 3.55 -5.35 4.03
N GLY A 84 2.98 -5.74 5.16
CA GLY A 84 1.53 -5.95 5.31
C GLY A 84 1.09 -7.31 4.75
N CYS A 85 1.90 -8.35 4.99
CA CYS A 85 1.68 -9.68 4.40
C CYS A 85 0.43 -10.39 4.90
N GLY A 86 -0.26 -9.85 5.90
CA GLY A 86 -1.42 -10.47 6.51
C GLY A 86 -1.08 -11.81 7.21
N LYS A 87 -2.11 -12.61 7.43
CA LYS A 87 -1.98 -13.90 8.11
C LYS A 87 -1.35 -14.97 7.20
N ASP A 88 -1.68 -14.95 5.92
CA ASP A 88 -1.21 -15.92 4.92
C ASP A 88 -1.09 -15.23 3.56
N SER A 89 0.14 -15.13 3.03
CA SER A 89 0.45 -14.33 1.85
C SER A 89 0.72 -15.20 0.62
N PRO A 90 -0.05 -15.05 -0.46
CA PRO A 90 0.25 -15.72 -1.73
C PRO A 90 1.52 -15.16 -2.39
N ILE A 91 1.94 -13.92 -2.10
CA ILE A 91 3.19 -13.36 -2.60
C ILE A 91 4.36 -14.13 -2.01
N VAL A 92 4.39 -14.28 -0.67
CA VAL A 92 5.43 -15.05 0.02
C VAL A 92 5.47 -16.48 -0.50
N LYS A 93 4.32 -17.16 -0.55
CA LYS A 93 4.22 -18.53 -1.05
C LYS A 93 4.83 -18.69 -2.45
N ILE A 94 4.40 -17.87 -3.42
CA ILE A 94 4.87 -17.96 -4.80
C ILE A 94 6.36 -17.66 -4.90
N VAL A 95 6.85 -16.65 -4.18
CA VAL A 95 8.26 -16.23 -4.22
C VAL A 95 9.16 -17.31 -3.62
N GLU A 96 8.78 -17.90 -2.46
CA GLU A 96 9.52 -18.99 -1.82
C GLU A 96 9.49 -20.29 -2.64
N GLU A 97 8.37 -20.64 -3.28
CA GLU A 97 8.26 -21.80 -4.18
C GLU A 97 9.16 -21.70 -5.42
N ASN A 98 9.65 -20.51 -5.75
CA ASN A 98 10.61 -20.25 -6.81
C ASN A 98 12.04 -20.04 -6.28
N ASP A 99 12.34 -20.43 -5.04
CA ASP A 99 13.65 -20.33 -4.38
C ASP A 99 14.16 -18.88 -4.17
N TYR A 100 13.28 -17.87 -4.16
CA TYR A 100 13.62 -16.50 -3.81
C TYR A 100 13.45 -16.25 -2.30
N LYS A 101 14.20 -15.27 -1.78
CA LYS A 101 14.18 -14.89 -0.38
C LYS A 101 13.24 -13.72 -0.14
N ILE A 102 12.28 -13.87 0.77
CA ILE A 102 11.36 -12.82 1.16
C ILE A 102 11.08 -12.86 2.66
N SER A 103 11.24 -11.73 3.33
CA SER A 103 10.85 -11.55 4.73
C SER A 103 9.37 -11.15 4.81
N LYS A 104 8.75 -11.46 5.95
CA LYS A 104 7.35 -11.09 6.23
C LYS A 104 7.30 -10.01 7.31
N TYR A 105 6.45 -9.01 7.11
CA TYR A 105 6.11 -8.05 8.14
C TYR A 105 4.62 -7.74 8.08
N ASP A 106 3.97 -7.80 9.23
CA ASP A 106 2.60 -7.34 9.42
C ASP A 106 2.40 -6.93 10.88
N ILE A 107 1.85 -5.75 11.11
CA ILE A 107 1.71 -5.19 12.47
C ILE A 107 0.84 -6.04 13.40
N TYR A 108 -0.04 -6.89 12.86
CA TYR A 108 -0.96 -7.71 13.62
C TYR A 108 -0.60 -9.20 13.65
N PHE A 109 0.07 -9.71 12.59
CA PHE A 109 0.31 -11.14 12.41
C PHE A 109 1.79 -11.53 12.44
N PHE A 110 2.70 -10.62 12.03
CA PHE A 110 4.15 -10.87 11.95
C PHE A 110 4.93 -9.63 12.39
N ASP A 111 4.74 -9.18 13.64
CA ASP A 111 5.32 -7.95 14.18
C ASP A 111 6.78 -8.11 14.62
N ASP A 112 7.63 -8.69 13.77
CA ASP A 112 9.08 -8.73 14.02
C ASP A 112 9.74 -7.43 13.53
N LYS A 113 10.02 -6.52 14.47
CA LYS A 113 10.66 -5.24 14.15
C LYS A 113 12.07 -5.37 13.59
N LYS A 114 12.76 -6.51 13.77
CA LYS A 114 14.09 -6.74 13.22
C LYS A 114 14.11 -6.71 11.70
N VAL A 115 13.04 -7.13 11.05
CA VAL A 115 12.92 -7.04 9.58
C VAL A 115 12.88 -5.58 9.08
N LEU A 116 12.55 -4.63 9.96
CA LEU A 116 12.56 -3.19 9.64
C LEU A 116 13.92 -2.52 9.88
N GLU A 117 14.95 -3.28 10.31
CA GLU A 117 16.31 -2.78 10.55
C GLU A 117 17.26 -3.07 9.38
N GLN A 118 16.82 -3.83 8.37
CA GLN A 118 17.62 -4.21 7.22
C GLN A 118 17.15 -3.55 5.91
N LYS A 119 17.91 -3.77 4.83
CA LYS A 119 17.62 -3.23 3.51
C LYS A 119 17.25 -4.33 2.53
N TYR A 120 16.33 -4.02 1.63
CA TYR A 120 15.75 -4.95 0.68
C TYR A 120 16.00 -4.53 -0.76
N ASP A 121 16.18 -5.51 -1.64
CA ASP A 121 16.26 -5.30 -3.08
C ASP A 121 14.86 -4.97 -3.64
N TYR A 122 13.83 -5.60 -3.08
CA TYR A 122 12.44 -5.30 -3.42
C TYR A 122 11.53 -5.37 -2.18
N ILE A 123 10.46 -4.57 -2.22
CA ILE A 123 9.39 -4.61 -1.23
C ILE A 123 8.07 -4.77 -1.97
N ALA A 124 7.26 -5.74 -1.58
CA ALA A 124 5.88 -5.91 -1.98
C ALA A 124 4.96 -5.31 -0.90
N CYS A 125 3.89 -4.63 -1.32
CA CYS A 125 2.89 -4.06 -0.44
C CYS A 125 1.54 -4.07 -1.18
N CYS A 126 0.72 -5.10 -0.94
CA CYS A 126 -0.50 -5.41 -1.71
C CYS A 126 -1.74 -5.21 -0.86
N GLU A 127 -2.64 -4.29 -1.24
CA GLU A 127 -3.85 -3.92 -0.49
C GLU A 127 -3.53 -3.56 0.98
N VAL A 128 -2.58 -2.63 1.16
CA VAL A 128 -2.06 -2.20 2.48
C VAL A 128 -1.99 -0.68 2.59
N ILE A 129 -1.52 0.00 1.55
CA ILE A 129 -1.22 1.43 1.63
C ILE A 129 -2.47 2.30 1.86
N GLU A 130 -3.65 1.85 1.45
CA GLU A 130 -4.95 2.46 1.70
C GLU A 130 -5.34 2.48 3.17
N HIS A 131 -4.72 1.61 3.97
CA HIS A 131 -4.92 1.51 5.41
C HIS A 131 -3.95 2.38 6.22
N PHE A 132 -3.03 3.10 5.59
CA PHE A 132 -2.05 3.92 6.30
C PHE A 132 -2.69 5.14 6.98
N TYR A 133 -2.73 5.15 8.30
CA TYR A 133 -3.18 6.29 9.10
C TYR A 133 -2.18 7.46 9.07
N ASN A 134 -0.93 7.18 8.73
CA ASN A 134 0.10 8.18 8.50
C ASN A 134 0.91 7.83 7.24
N PRO A 135 0.34 8.00 6.04
CA PRO A 135 0.99 7.62 4.78
C PRO A 135 2.34 8.32 4.59
N LYS A 136 2.51 9.54 5.07
CA LYS A 136 3.80 10.25 5.02
C LYS A 136 4.91 9.48 5.73
N LYS A 137 4.65 9.01 6.96
CA LYS A 137 5.61 8.24 7.77
C LYS A 137 5.87 6.86 7.15
N GLU A 138 4.81 6.19 6.69
CA GLU A 138 4.92 4.84 6.13
C GLU A 138 5.69 4.84 4.79
N PHE A 139 5.46 5.81 3.90
CA PHE A 139 6.26 5.94 2.67
C PHE A 139 7.72 6.32 2.95
N GLN A 140 8.00 7.10 4.00
CA GLN A 140 9.36 7.33 4.46
C GLN A 140 10.03 6.04 4.92
N LEU A 141 9.33 5.24 5.71
CA LEU A 141 9.80 3.94 6.17
C LEU A 141 10.07 3.01 4.98
N LEU A 142 9.08 2.76 4.12
CA LEU A 142 9.22 1.88 2.95
C LEU A 142 10.42 2.28 2.09
N LYS A 143 10.56 3.59 1.78
CA LYS A 143 11.75 4.08 1.08
C LYS A 143 13.03 3.79 1.85
N SER A 144 13.02 4.01 3.16
CA SER A 144 14.20 3.82 4.00
C SER A 144 14.66 2.37 4.04
N LEU A 145 13.77 1.41 3.83
CA LEU A 145 14.05 -0.03 3.79
C LEU A 145 14.60 -0.51 2.44
N LEU A 146 14.53 0.29 1.39
CA LEU A 146 15.06 -0.09 0.09
C LEU A 146 16.60 0.11 0.01
N LYS A 147 17.28 -0.79 -0.69
CA LYS A 147 18.65 -0.60 -1.16
C LYS A 147 18.70 0.49 -2.24
N LYS A 148 19.92 0.91 -2.66
CA LYS A 148 20.15 2.02 -3.61
C LYS A 148 19.36 1.91 -4.92
N ASP A 149 19.24 0.71 -5.47
CA ASP A 149 18.50 0.45 -6.72
C ASP A 149 17.25 -0.40 -6.47
N GLY A 150 16.74 -0.32 -5.23
CA GLY A 150 15.60 -1.13 -4.79
C GLY A 150 14.27 -0.68 -5.40
N VAL A 151 13.32 -1.62 -5.43
CA VAL A 151 12.01 -1.42 -6.04
C VAL A 151 10.90 -1.64 -5.02
N LEU A 152 9.93 -0.74 -5.03
CA LEU A 152 8.68 -0.85 -4.27
C LEU A 152 7.54 -1.21 -5.24
N TYR A 153 6.95 -2.37 -5.04
CA TYR A 153 5.77 -2.85 -5.74
C TYR A 153 4.54 -2.65 -4.87
N LEU A 154 3.55 -1.95 -5.39
CA LEU A 154 2.31 -1.65 -4.69
C LEU A 154 1.12 -2.14 -5.50
N MET A 155 0.09 -2.63 -4.82
CA MET A 155 -1.23 -2.82 -5.41
C MET A 155 -2.27 -2.18 -4.49
N THR A 156 -3.17 -1.38 -5.07
CA THR A 156 -4.26 -0.69 -4.35
C THR A 156 -5.30 -0.17 -5.33
N GLY A 157 -6.51 0.14 -4.86
CA GLY A 157 -7.51 0.84 -5.65
C GLY A 157 -7.08 2.27 -5.97
N ILE A 158 -7.08 2.64 -7.25
CA ILE A 158 -6.74 3.99 -7.72
C ILE A 158 -8.03 4.69 -8.16
N TYR A 159 -8.34 5.81 -7.54
CA TYR A 159 -9.47 6.64 -7.94
C TYR A 159 -9.14 7.47 -9.18
N SER A 160 -10.12 7.57 -10.10
CA SER A 160 -10.13 8.52 -11.20
C SER A 160 -11.50 9.18 -11.30
N GLU A 161 -11.59 10.33 -11.97
CA GLU A 161 -12.85 11.05 -12.16
C GLU A 161 -13.89 10.29 -13.00
N GLU A 162 -13.48 9.22 -13.68
CA GLU A 162 -14.37 8.31 -14.41
C GLU A 162 -15.18 7.40 -13.46
N ILE A 163 -14.74 7.27 -12.19
CA ILE A 163 -15.39 6.46 -11.17
C ILE A 163 -16.44 7.32 -10.45
N ASP A 164 -17.70 6.89 -10.47
CA ASP A 164 -18.71 7.47 -9.58
C ASP A 164 -18.38 7.11 -8.13
N PHE A 165 -17.74 8.04 -7.42
CA PHE A 165 -17.32 7.84 -6.04
C PHE A 165 -18.47 7.41 -5.12
N SER A 166 -19.69 7.91 -5.38
CA SER A 166 -20.86 7.59 -4.56
C SER A 166 -21.22 6.10 -4.58
N LYS A 167 -20.95 5.42 -5.69
CA LYS A 167 -21.23 4.00 -5.94
C LYS A 167 -20.00 3.10 -5.77
N TRP A 168 -18.81 3.69 -5.67
CA TRP A 168 -17.58 2.91 -5.61
C TRP A 168 -17.48 2.13 -4.30
N TRP A 169 -17.50 0.80 -4.38
CA TRP A 169 -17.49 -0.10 -3.23
C TRP A 169 -16.26 0.07 -2.32
N TYR A 170 -15.12 0.42 -2.90
CA TYR A 170 -13.82 0.54 -2.24
C TYR A 170 -13.83 1.52 -1.05
N LYS A 171 -14.59 2.62 -1.14
CA LYS A 171 -14.77 3.57 -0.04
C LYS A 171 -15.62 3.05 1.12
N ASN A 172 -16.34 1.93 0.93
CA ASN A 172 -17.24 1.41 1.96
C ASN A 172 -16.50 0.60 3.02
N ASP A 173 -15.26 0.14 2.73
CA ASP A 173 -14.42 -0.42 3.77
C ASP A 173 -13.94 0.69 4.70
N LEU A 174 -14.27 0.55 5.99
CA LEU A 174 -13.95 1.57 7.00
C LEU A 174 -12.45 1.62 7.31
N THR A 175 -11.71 0.58 6.93
CA THR A 175 -10.25 0.52 7.06
C THR A 175 -9.53 1.20 5.89
N HIS A 176 -10.23 1.49 4.77
CA HIS A 176 -9.68 2.29 3.67
C HIS A 176 -9.74 3.78 4.04
N VAL A 177 -8.70 4.26 4.65
CA VAL A 177 -8.62 5.61 5.20
C VAL A 177 -7.94 6.61 4.26
N PHE A 178 -7.17 6.10 3.28
CA PHE A 178 -6.41 6.92 2.35
C PHE A 178 -6.49 6.37 0.92
N ILE A 179 -7.14 7.08 0.03
CA ILE A 179 -7.40 6.67 -1.35
C ILE A 179 -6.48 7.44 -2.29
N PHE A 180 -5.82 6.70 -3.15
CA PHE A 180 -4.81 7.21 -4.08
C PHE A 180 -5.42 7.56 -5.43
N THR A 181 -4.84 8.58 -6.07
CA THR A 181 -4.99 8.90 -7.49
C THR A 181 -3.64 8.73 -8.19
N LYS A 182 -3.60 8.79 -9.51
CA LYS A 182 -2.33 8.80 -10.26
C LYS A 182 -1.44 9.98 -9.87
N GLU A 183 -2.06 11.13 -9.62
CA GLU A 183 -1.39 12.36 -9.18
C GLU A 183 -0.80 12.18 -7.76
N THR A 184 -1.49 11.43 -6.89
CA THR A 184 -0.95 11.09 -5.56
C THR A 184 0.34 10.30 -5.69
N PHE A 185 0.41 9.32 -6.59
CA PHE A 185 1.65 8.56 -6.82
C PHE A 185 2.73 9.42 -7.48
N SER A 186 2.40 10.34 -8.37
CA SER A 186 3.35 11.32 -8.92
C SER A 186 3.94 12.19 -7.80
N PHE A 187 3.10 12.67 -6.89
CA PHE A 187 3.54 13.41 -5.71
C PHE A 187 4.46 12.56 -4.80
N ILE A 188 4.10 11.29 -4.55
CA ILE A 188 4.91 10.36 -3.75
C ILE A 188 6.27 10.14 -4.40
N LYS A 189 6.31 9.90 -5.72
CA LYS A 189 7.56 9.75 -6.48
C LYS A 189 8.49 10.93 -6.25
N GLU A 190 8.00 12.15 -6.43
CA GLU A 190 8.81 13.38 -6.30
C GLU A 190 9.20 13.63 -4.83
N LYS A 191 8.22 13.59 -3.92
CA LYS A 191 8.41 13.92 -2.51
C LYS A 191 9.39 12.99 -1.81
N PHE A 192 9.34 11.70 -2.11
CA PHE A 192 10.22 10.70 -1.50
C PHE A 192 11.44 10.37 -2.37
N GLY A 193 11.57 10.98 -3.55
CA GLY A 193 12.76 10.86 -4.40
C GLY A 193 12.92 9.50 -5.06
N PHE A 194 11.82 8.88 -5.52
CA PHE A 194 11.90 7.77 -6.45
C PHE A 194 12.22 8.28 -7.84
N LYS A 195 13.11 7.58 -8.57
CA LYS A 195 13.54 7.98 -9.93
C LYS A 195 12.47 7.65 -10.97
N ASN A 196 11.96 6.43 -10.92
CA ASN A 196 11.01 5.94 -11.91
C ASN A 196 9.71 5.50 -11.27
N MET A 197 8.63 5.62 -12.04
CA MET A 197 7.29 5.16 -11.69
C MET A 197 6.62 4.55 -12.92
N LYS A 198 5.97 3.40 -12.73
CA LYS A 198 5.07 2.78 -13.69
C LYS A 198 3.76 2.47 -13.00
N ILE A 199 2.64 2.76 -13.65
CA ILE A 199 1.30 2.45 -13.14
C ILE A 199 0.56 1.67 -14.23
N GLU A 200 0.09 0.47 -13.89
CA GLU A 200 -0.73 -0.39 -14.75
C GLU A 200 -1.98 -0.84 -13.98
N LYS A 201 -3.12 -0.27 -14.30
CA LYS A 201 -4.37 -0.49 -13.54
C LYS A 201 -4.17 -0.16 -12.05
N ASN A 202 -4.23 -1.16 -11.17
CA ASN A 202 -4.03 -1.06 -9.72
C ASN A 202 -2.61 -1.43 -9.26
N PHE A 203 -1.70 -1.74 -10.19
CA PHE A 203 -0.32 -2.09 -9.90
C PHE A 203 0.60 -0.88 -10.12
N ILE A 204 1.42 -0.58 -9.13
CA ILE A 204 2.36 0.54 -9.14
C ILE A 204 3.76 0.02 -8.83
N ARG A 205 4.72 0.41 -9.65
CA ARG A 205 6.14 0.15 -9.46
C ARG A 205 6.89 1.47 -9.28
N LEU A 206 7.58 1.62 -8.14
CA LEU A 206 8.45 2.76 -7.84
C LEU A 206 9.88 2.25 -7.66
N SER A 207 10.90 2.91 -8.25
CA SER A 207 12.31 2.52 -8.07
C SER A 207 13.19 3.71 -7.69
N LEU A 208 14.21 3.43 -6.87
CA LEU A 208 15.26 4.39 -6.45
C LEU A 208 16.33 4.57 -7.50
#